data_a06e4472e5bbe48c886a72ae6f784ed4
#
_entry.id   a06e4472e5bbe48c886a72ae6f784ed4
#
_cell.length_a   1.000
_cell.length_b   1.000
_cell.length_c   1.000
_cell.angle_alpha   90.00
_cell.angle_beta   90.00
_cell.angle_gamma   90.00
#
_symmetry.space_group_name_H-M   'P 1'
#
loop_
_entity.id
_entity.type
_entity.pdbx_description
1 polymer ?
#
loop_
_entity_poly.entity_id
_entity_poly.type
_entity_poly.pdbx_seq_one_letter_code
_entity_poly.pdbx_strand_id
1 'polypeptide(L)'
;MILSEEQKRITAYHEAGHAIVGRLCPTHDPVYKVTIIPRGRALGVTMFLPEEDTYMQSKEYLLGRIATLFGGRIAESIINGNQGITTGASNDIEVATGIATNMVTKWGFSDVLGTIIYGEDEGSPFLGRSVSNPAPIRSDQTSKLIDSEVKAIIDSCYKRAEKLLKQNLDKLNVMADALLKLSLIH
;
A
#
# COMPACT_ATOMS: atom_id res chain seq x y z
N MET A 1 -16.35 -8.76 19.12
CA MET A 1 -16.87 -7.62 18.37
C MET A 1 -17.78 -8.17 17.28
N ILE A 2 -19.05 -7.76 17.23
CA ILE A 2 -19.99 -8.21 16.20
C ILE A 2 -20.05 -7.09 15.16
N LEU A 3 -19.58 -7.37 13.93
CA LEU A 3 -19.68 -6.45 12.81
C LEU A 3 -21.12 -6.44 12.26
N SER A 4 -21.59 -5.26 11.87
CA SER A 4 -22.84 -5.18 11.07
C SER A 4 -22.63 -5.82 9.69
N GLU A 5 -23.71 -6.23 9.04
CA GLU A 5 -23.65 -6.80 7.68
C GLU A 5 -23.04 -5.81 6.67
N GLU A 6 -23.31 -4.53 6.84
CA GLU A 6 -22.70 -3.46 6.03
C GLU A 6 -21.19 -3.38 6.24
N GLN A 7 -20.73 -3.39 7.50
CA GLN A 7 -19.29 -3.40 7.80
C GLN A 7 -18.59 -4.66 7.25
N LYS A 8 -19.23 -5.82 7.34
CA LYS A 8 -18.69 -7.05 6.74
C LYS A 8 -18.59 -6.93 5.23
N ARG A 9 -19.60 -6.35 4.58
CA ARG A 9 -19.61 -6.14 3.13
C ARG A 9 -18.47 -5.20 2.72
N ILE A 10 -18.33 -4.04 3.38
CA ILE A 10 -17.24 -3.09 3.11
C ILE A 10 -15.88 -3.77 3.30
N THR A 11 -15.68 -4.50 4.39
CA THR A 11 -14.44 -5.24 4.66
C THR A 11 -14.17 -6.29 3.59
N ALA A 12 -15.17 -7.05 3.15
CA ALA A 12 -14.99 -8.07 2.12
C ALA A 12 -14.52 -7.46 0.79
N TYR A 13 -15.07 -6.33 0.37
CA TYR A 13 -14.63 -5.63 -0.83
C TYR A 13 -13.24 -5.01 -0.66
N HIS A 14 -12.95 -4.44 0.50
CA HIS A 14 -11.63 -3.89 0.83
C HIS A 14 -10.54 -4.96 0.69
N GLU A 15 -10.69 -6.08 1.34
CA GLU A 15 -9.72 -7.19 1.28
C GLU A 15 -9.65 -7.84 -0.11
N ALA A 16 -10.80 -8.00 -0.78
CA ALA A 16 -10.83 -8.47 -2.16
C ALA A 16 -10.09 -7.50 -3.10
N GLY A 17 -10.19 -6.20 -2.87
CA GLY A 17 -9.46 -5.18 -3.62
C GLY A 17 -7.95 -5.36 -3.55
N HIS A 18 -7.40 -5.55 -2.35
CA HIS A 18 -5.98 -5.86 -2.16
C HIS A 18 -5.58 -7.14 -2.91
N ALA A 19 -6.35 -8.20 -2.76
CA ALA A 19 -6.05 -9.50 -3.36
C ALA A 19 -6.07 -9.46 -4.89
N ILE A 20 -7.07 -8.82 -5.51
CA ILE A 20 -7.17 -8.71 -6.97
C ILE A 20 -6.03 -7.87 -7.54
N VAL A 21 -5.74 -6.71 -6.96
CA VAL A 21 -4.63 -5.86 -7.44
C VAL A 21 -3.29 -6.58 -7.29
N GLY A 22 -3.03 -7.18 -6.12
CA GLY A 22 -1.79 -7.93 -5.88
C GLY A 22 -1.62 -9.09 -6.86
N ARG A 23 -2.68 -9.86 -7.11
CA ARG A 23 -2.65 -10.98 -8.06
C ARG A 23 -2.38 -10.55 -9.51
N LEU A 24 -2.79 -9.33 -9.88
CA LEU A 24 -2.63 -8.79 -11.22
C LEU A 24 -1.34 -7.98 -11.42
N CYS A 25 -0.59 -7.71 -10.35
CA CYS A 25 0.74 -7.11 -10.43
C CYS A 25 1.79 -8.21 -10.65
N PRO A 26 2.52 -8.22 -11.80
CA PRO A 26 3.33 -9.38 -12.22
C PRO A 26 4.46 -9.78 -11.26
N THR A 27 5.01 -8.81 -10.54
CA THR A 27 6.17 -9.01 -9.63
C THR A 27 5.77 -9.02 -8.15
N HIS A 28 4.47 -8.95 -7.85
CA HIS A 28 3.98 -8.96 -6.48
C HIS A 28 3.98 -10.38 -5.92
N ASP A 29 4.20 -10.50 -4.61
CA ASP A 29 4.09 -11.78 -3.91
C ASP A 29 2.69 -12.39 -4.10
N PRO A 30 2.58 -13.71 -4.17
CA PRO A 30 1.29 -14.37 -4.33
C PRO A 30 0.40 -14.17 -3.09
N VAL A 31 -0.91 -14.12 -3.34
CA VAL A 31 -1.91 -14.10 -2.27
C VAL A 31 -1.88 -15.46 -1.55
N TYR A 32 -1.60 -15.41 -0.26
CA TYR A 32 -1.62 -16.59 0.59
C TYR A 32 -2.99 -16.82 1.23
N LYS A 33 -3.59 -15.72 1.74
CA LYS A 33 -4.81 -15.82 2.51
C LYS A 33 -5.54 -14.49 2.55
N VAL A 34 -6.88 -14.56 2.48
CA VAL A 34 -7.77 -13.41 2.67
C VAL A 34 -8.83 -13.77 3.70
N THR A 35 -9.08 -12.91 4.67
CA THR A 35 -10.09 -13.13 5.71
C THR A 35 -10.78 -11.85 6.12
N ILE A 36 -12.06 -11.95 6.46
CA ILE A 36 -12.86 -10.90 7.07
C ILE A 36 -13.20 -11.20 8.54
N ILE A 37 -12.48 -12.15 9.13
CA ILE A 37 -12.60 -12.46 10.57
C ILE A 37 -11.77 -11.44 11.35
N PRO A 38 -12.41 -10.62 12.20
CA PRO A 38 -11.71 -9.59 12.96
C PRO A 38 -10.61 -10.17 13.86
N ARG A 39 -9.44 -9.52 13.86
CA ARG A 39 -8.34 -9.85 14.77
C ARG A 39 -7.74 -8.56 15.35
N GLY A 40 -7.92 -8.35 16.64
CA GLY A 40 -7.47 -7.13 17.29
C GLY A 40 -8.20 -5.90 16.74
N ARG A 41 -7.45 -4.97 16.15
CA ARG A 41 -8.02 -3.76 15.51
C ARG A 41 -8.33 -3.94 14.03
N ALA A 42 -7.81 -4.99 13.39
CA ALA A 42 -8.05 -5.27 11.98
C ALA A 42 -9.41 -5.96 11.83
N LEU A 43 -10.23 -5.45 10.91
CA LEU A 43 -11.54 -6.04 10.56
C LEU A 43 -11.42 -7.14 9.53
N GLY A 44 -10.36 -7.11 8.72
CA GLY A 44 -9.97 -8.11 7.76
C GLY A 44 -8.45 -8.10 7.57
N VAL A 45 -7.94 -9.05 6.81
CA VAL A 45 -6.51 -9.14 6.46
C VAL A 45 -6.35 -9.87 5.13
N THR A 46 -5.59 -9.26 4.23
CA THR A 46 -5.06 -9.90 3.03
C THR A 46 -3.57 -10.14 3.22
N MET A 47 -3.17 -11.41 3.20
CA MET A 47 -1.78 -11.82 3.40
C MET A 47 -1.17 -12.26 2.08
N PHE A 48 0.00 -11.74 1.82
CA PHE A 48 0.87 -12.15 0.72
C PHE A 48 2.07 -12.88 1.29
N LEU A 49 2.52 -13.92 0.64
CA LEU A 49 3.65 -14.72 1.10
C LEU A 49 4.67 -14.83 -0.03
N PRO A 50 5.90 -14.33 0.16
CA PRO A 50 6.98 -14.54 -0.79
C PRO A 50 7.22 -16.03 -1.03
N GLU A 51 7.43 -16.42 -2.28
CA GLU A 51 7.79 -17.80 -2.63
C GLU A 51 9.26 -18.10 -2.29
N GLU A 52 10.09 -17.06 -2.27
CA GLU A 52 11.52 -17.14 -1.95
C GLU A 52 11.93 -15.99 -1.04
N ASP A 53 12.97 -16.20 -0.23
CA ASP A 53 13.57 -15.12 0.58
C ASP A 53 14.26 -14.11 -0.34
N THR A 54 13.64 -12.95 -0.50
CA THR A 54 14.12 -11.89 -1.38
C THR A 54 14.80 -10.79 -0.57
N TYR A 55 16.12 -10.68 -0.66
CA TYR A 55 16.89 -9.62 0.01
C TYR A 55 16.90 -8.30 -0.79
N MET A 56 16.57 -8.34 -2.07
CA MET A 56 16.56 -7.17 -2.96
C MET A 56 15.18 -7.03 -3.62
N GLN A 57 14.62 -5.83 -3.53
CA GLN A 57 13.33 -5.51 -4.11
C GLN A 57 13.50 -4.59 -5.33
N SER A 58 12.93 -4.97 -6.46
CA SER A 58 12.99 -4.15 -7.66
C SER A 58 12.04 -2.95 -7.58
N LYS A 59 12.30 -1.92 -8.40
CA LYS A 59 11.39 -0.78 -8.55
C LYS A 59 9.98 -1.22 -8.91
N GLU A 60 9.83 -2.16 -9.85
CA GLU A 60 8.52 -2.68 -10.29
C GLU A 60 7.79 -3.43 -9.16
N TYR A 61 8.50 -4.21 -8.35
CA TYR A 61 7.92 -4.85 -7.16
C TYR A 61 7.36 -3.82 -6.18
N LEU A 62 8.12 -2.75 -5.89
CA LEU A 62 7.69 -1.70 -4.97
C LEU A 62 6.48 -0.92 -5.51
N LEU A 63 6.47 -0.59 -6.81
CA LEU A 63 5.32 0.06 -7.46
C LEU A 63 4.07 -0.84 -7.41
N GLY A 64 4.23 -2.13 -7.67
CA GLY A 64 3.15 -3.11 -7.56
C GLY A 64 2.62 -3.22 -6.12
N ARG A 65 3.51 -3.17 -5.15
CA ARG A 65 3.15 -3.19 -3.73
C ARG A 65 2.38 -1.94 -3.30
N ILE A 66 2.81 -0.75 -3.73
CA ILE A 66 2.06 0.50 -3.50
C ILE A 66 0.66 0.42 -4.15
N ALA A 67 0.57 -0.04 -5.40
CA ALA A 67 -0.71 -0.20 -6.08
C ALA A 67 -1.65 -1.16 -5.31
N THR A 68 -1.11 -2.27 -4.82
CA THR A 68 -1.86 -3.26 -4.01
C THR A 68 -2.41 -2.66 -2.72
N LEU A 69 -1.64 -1.81 -2.04
CA LEU A 69 -2.09 -1.11 -0.84
C LEU A 69 -3.29 -0.18 -1.10
N PHE A 70 -3.42 0.38 -2.29
CA PHE A 70 -4.59 1.18 -2.66
C PHE A 70 -5.82 0.37 -3.08
N GLY A 71 -5.66 -0.94 -3.30
CA GLY A 71 -6.74 -1.83 -3.75
C GLY A 71 -7.97 -1.78 -2.85
N GLY A 72 -7.78 -1.78 -1.53
CA GLY A 72 -8.88 -1.71 -0.56
C GLY A 72 -9.68 -0.42 -0.66
N ARG A 73 -9.02 0.73 -0.63
CA ARG A 73 -9.64 2.05 -0.75
C ARG A 73 -10.42 2.20 -2.06
N ILE A 74 -9.83 1.73 -3.16
CA ILE A 74 -10.47 1.82 -4.47
C ILE A 74 -11.69 0.92 -4.56
N ALA A 75 -11.62 -0.30 -4.01
CA ALA A 75 -12.78 -1.19 -3.94
C ALA A 75 -13.93 -0.57 -3.14
N GLU A 76 -13.66 0.07 -1.99
CA GLU A 76 -14.67 0.81 -1.24
C GLU A 76 -15.32 1.92 -2.08
N SER A 77 -14.51 2.70 -2.81
CA SER A 77 -14.99 3.76 -3.69
C SER A 77 -15.90 3.23 -4.82
N ILE A 78 -15.56 2.08 -5.38
CA ILE A 78 -16.34 1.44 -6.44
C ILE A 78 -17.73 1.05 -5.95
N ILE A 79 -17.86 0.50 -4.75
CA ILE A 79 -19.15 0.00 -4.23
C ILE A 79 -20.01 1.04 -3.54
N ASN A 80 -19.41 2.05 -2.93
CA ASN A 80 -20.10 3.04 -2.10
C ASN A 80 -19.98 4.48 -2.61
N GLY A 81 -19.23 4.69 -3.70
CA GLY A 81 -18.88 6.03 -4.17
C GLY A 81 -17.85 6.72 -3.24
N ASN A 82 -17.38 7.89 -3.66
CA ASN A 82 -16.33 8.63 -2.92
C ASN A 82 -16.78 9.09 -1.52
N GLN A 83 -18.08 9.29 -1.31
CA GLN A 83 -18.62 9.67 0.01
C GLN A 83 -18.73 8.49 0.98
N GLY A 84 -18.70 7.26 0.47
CA GLY A 84 -18.82 6.04 1.27
C GLY A 84 -17.50 5.36 1.58
N ILE A 85 -16.36 5.98 1.26
CA ILE A 85 -15.04 5.48 1.65
C ILE A 85 -14.82 5.68 3.16
N THR A 86 -14.07 4.75 3.75
CA THR A 86 -13.87 4.71 5.20
C THR A 86 -12.44 5.06 5.62
N THR A 87 -12.19 5.15 6.91
CA THR A 87 -10.84 5.28 7.47
C THR A 87 -10.05 3.97 7.48
N GLY A 88 -10.64 2.87 7.01
CA GLY A 88 -10.02 1.54 7.01
C GLY A 88 -8.67 1.46 6.30
N ALA A 89 -8.51 2.26 5.24
CA ALA A 89 -7.26 2.32 4.47
C ALA A 89 -6.16 3.22 5.09
N SER A 90 -6.30 3.70 6.33
CA SER A 90 -5.31 4.64 6.91
C SER A 90 -3.91 4.05 6.98
N ASN A 91 -3.78 2.80 7.42
CA ASN A 91 -2.50 2.11 7.48
C ASN A 91 -1.92 1.84 6.07
N ASP A 92 -2.76 1.51 5.10
CA ASP A 92 -2.32 1.27 3.72
C ASP A 92 -1.73 2.53 3.10
N ILE A 93 -2.38 3.68 3.35
CA ILE A 93 -1.90 4.99 2.89
C ILE A 93 -0.57 5.34 3.56
N GLU A 94 -0.44 5.10 4.86
CA GLU A 94 0.80 5.34 5.60
C GLU A 94 1.95 4.49 5.05
N VAL A 95 1.76 3.20 4.88
CA VAL A 95 2.76 2.27 4.34
C VAL A 95 3.12 2.63 2.89
N ALA A 96 2.13 2.91 2.04
CA ALA A 96 2.35 3.32 0.66
C ALA A 96 3.18 4.61 0.56
N THR A 97 2.86 5.60 1.39
CA THR A 97 3.61 6.87 1.47
C THR A 97 5.04 6.62 1.94
N GLY A 98 5.24 5.78 2.93
CA GLY A 98 6.57 5.38 3.42
C GLY A 98 7.43 4.73 2.34
N ILE A 99 6.88 3.79 1.58
CA ILE A 99 7.57 3.13 0.46
C ILE A 99 7.94 4.17 -0.61
N ALA A 100 7.00 4.99 -1.06
CA ALA A 100 7.24 6.01 -2.07
C ALA A 100 8.30 7.02 -1.62
N THR A 101 8.26 7.46 -0.37
CA THR A 101 9.26 8.34 0.22
C THR A 101 10.66 7.71 0.21
N ASN A 102 10.79 6.45 0.61
CA ASN A 102 12.06 5.73 0.58
C ASN A 102 12.58 5.53 -0.86
N MET A 103 11.70 5.26 -1.82
CA MET A 103 12.08 5.17 -3.23
C MET A 103 12.74 6.45 -3.74
N VAL A 104 12.23 7.61 -3.32
CA VAL A 104 12.72 8.92 -3.73
C VAL A 104 13.95 9.35 -2.92
N THR A 105 13.94 9.16 -1.61
CA THR A 105 14.93 9.76 -0.70
C THR A 105 16.08 8.83 -0.33
N LYS A 106 15.91 7.51 -0.41
CA LYS A 106 16.90 6.54 0.07
C LYS A 106 17.42 5.60 -1.01
N TRP A 107 16.56 5.19 -1.98
CA TRP A 107 16.93 4.15 -2.93
C TRP A 107 17.25 4.64 -4.34
N GLY A 108 17.22 5.95 -4.56
CA GLY A 108 17.63 6.56 -5.83
C GLY A 108 16.75 6.20 -7.01
N PHE A 109 15.45 5.94 -6.80
CA PHE A 109 14.51 5.58 -7.86
C PHE A 109 13.81 6.75 -8.55
N SER A 110 14.14 7.99 -8.17
CA SER A 110 13.69 9.20 -8.85
C SER A 110 14.75 9.67 -9.84
N ASP A 111 14.39 9.83 -11.11
CA ASP A 111 15.29 10.36 -12.13
C ASP A 111 15.59 11.85 -11.90
N VAL A 112 14.65 12.58 -11.29
CA VAL A 112 14.79 14.00 -11.00
C VAL A 112 15.77 14.24 -9.86
N LEU A 113 15.71 13.45 -8.79
CA LEU A 113 16.54 13.60 -7.59
C LEU A 113 17.82 12.76 -7.65
N GLY A 114 17.88 11.78 -8.55
CA GLY A 114 19.04 10.94 -8.78
C GLY A 114 19.32 9.95 -7.64
N THR A 115 20.58 9.45 -7.64
CA THR A 115 21.06 8.44 -6.71
C THR A 115 21.75 9.06 -5.49
N ILE A 116 21.04 9.96 -4.82
CA ILE A 116 21.49 10.70 -3.64
C ILE A 116 20.56 10.37 -2.48
N ILE A 117 21.10 10.23 -1.29
CA ILE A 117 20.33 10.05 -0.06
C ILE A 117 19.91 11.41 0.48
N TYR A 118 18.61 11.63 0.62
CA TYR A 118 18.01 12.84 1.18
C TYR A 118 17.41 12.61 2.58
N GLY A 119 17.60 11.43 3.18
CA GLY A 119 17.09 11.08 4.50
C GLY A 119 17.75 11.87 5.62
N GLU A 120 17.02 12.16 6.69
CA GLU A 120 17.63 12.46 7.97
C GLU A 120 18.32 11.16 8.44
N ASP A 121 19.56 11.26 8.94
CA ASP A 121 20.19 10.18 9.69
C ASP A 121 19.30 9.94 10.92
N GLU A 122 18.43 8.92 10.88
CA GLU A 122 17.96 8.29 12.10
C GLU A 122 19.21 7.66 12.71
N GLY A 123 19.85 8.41 13.57
CA GLY A 123 21.08 8.00 14.25
C GLY A 123 20.89 6.59 14.79
N SER A 124 21.74 5.68 14.34
CA SER A 124 21.76 4.31 14.84
C SER A 124 21.67 4.33 16.36
N PRO A 125 20.67 3.69 17.00
CA PRO A 125 20.52 3.75 18.45
C PRO A 125 21.69 3.14 19.24
N PHE A 126 22.69 2.59 18.53
CA PHE A 126 23.86 1.93 19.09
C PHE A 126 25.16 2.77 19.14
N LEU A 127 25.19 3.93 18.50
CA LEU A 127 26.33 4.85 18.62
C LEU A 127 25.88 6.07 19.42
N GLY A 128 26.38 6.16 20.66
CA GLY A 128 26.05 7.19 21.63
C GLY A 128 25.98 8.59 21.00
N ARG A 129 25.05 9.40 21.50
CA ARG A 129 24.82 10.80 21.15
C ARG A 129 26.12 11.53 20.82
N SER A 130 26.48 11.61 19.56
CA SER A 130 27.40 12.61 19.09
C SER A 130 26.60 13.90 18.88
N VAL A 131 26.72 14.74 19.88
CA VAL A 131 26.27 16.13 19.83
C VAL A 131 27.13 16.80 18.76
N SER A 132 26.49 17.31 17.72
CA SER A 132 27.03 18.22 16.70
C SER A 132 27.28 17.65 15.30
N ASN A 133 26.19 17.34 14.61
CA ASN A 133 26.05 17.77 13.22
C ASN A 133 24.58 18.11 13.00
N PRO A 134 24.22 19.37 12.74
CA PRO A 134 22.88 19.67 12.26
C PRO A 134 22.69 18.89 10.96
N ALA A 135 21.63 18.07 10.89
CA ALA A 135 21.23 17.43 9.65
C ALA A 135 21.28 18.49 8.54
N PRO A 136 21.79 18.18 7.34
CA PRO A 136 21.85 19.16 6.27
C PRO A 136 20.43 19.69 6.05
N ILE A 137 20.23 20.98 6.33
CA ILE A 137 18.96 21.64 6.12
C ILE A 137 18.66 21.52 4.63
N ARG A 138 17.68 20.66 4.28
CA ARG A 138 17.21 20.58 2.90
C ARG A 138 16.72 21.95 2.50
N SER A 139 17.11 22.41 1.30
CA SER A 139 16.52 23.63 0.76
C SER A 139 15.01 23.40 0.57
N ASP A 140 14.21 24.46 0.71
CA ASP A 140 12.76 24.41 0.43
C ASP A 140 12.47 23.89 -0.98
N GLN A 141 13.34 24.20 -1.93
CA GLN A 141 13.22 23.70 -3.30
C GLN A 141 13.41 22.18 -3.39
N THR A 142 14.39 21.63 -2.71
CA THR A 142 14.60 20.17 -2.66
C THR A 142 13.44 19.47 -1.97
N SER A 143 12.93 20.01 -0.87
CA SER A 143 11.75 19.45 -0.19
C SER A 143 10.53 19.43 -1.08
N LYS A 144 10.27 20.49 -1.84
CA LYS A 144 9.16 20.56 -2.81
C LYS A 144 9.33 19.53 -3.94
N LEU A 145 10.55 19.32 -4.43
CA LEU A 145 10.82 18.29 -5.44
C LEU A 145 10.58 16.89 -4.89
N ILE A 146 11.00 16.59 -3.66
CA ILE A 146 10.73 15.31 -3.00
C ILE A 146 9.23 15.08 -2.89
N ASP A 147 8.47 16.06 -2.39
CA ASP A 147 7.01 15.95 -2.25
C ASP A 147 6.33 15.72 -3.61
N SER A 148 6.78 16.40 -4.64
CA SER A 148 6.28 16.25 -6.01
C SER A 148 6.54 14.85 -6.57
N GLU A 149 7.75 14.31 -6.39
CA GLU A 149 8.13 12.97 -6.85
C GLU A 149 7.37 11.88 -6.08
N VAL A 150 7.24 12.00 -4.76
CA VAL A 150 6.44 11.08 -3.93
C VAL A 150 4.99 11.09 -4.38
N LYS A 151 4.40 12.28 -4.57
CA LYS A 151 3.02 12.40 -5.05
C LYS A 151 2.84 11.77 -6.43
N ALA A 152 3.79 11.95 -7.34
CA ALA A 152 3.73 11.37 -8.68
C ALA A 152 3.73 9.83 -8.64
N ILE A 153 4.54 9.22 -7.78
CA ILE A 153 4.56 7.76 -7.57
C ILE A 153 3.20 7.29 -7.02
N ILE A 154 2.71 7.94 -5.99
CA ILE A 154 1.42 7.60 -5.36
C ILE A 154 0.28 7.69 -6.38
N ASP A 155 0.16 8.80 -7.11
CA ASP A 155 -0.90 9.02 -8.10
C ASP A 155 -0.84 7.99 -9.23
N SER A 156 0.36 7.65 -9.71
CA SER A 156 0.56 6.64 -10.75
C SER A 156 0.13 5.24 -10.29
N CYS A 157 0.54 4.84 -9.08
CA CYS A 157 0.18 3.55 -8.51
C CYS A 157 -1.32 3.46 -8.20
N TYR A 158 -1.93 4.54 -7.72
CA TYR A 158 -3.36 4.63 -7.49
C TYR A 158 -4.16 4.44 -8.79
N LYS A 159 -3.79 5.15 -9.85
CA LYS A 159 -4.41 5.00 -11.19
C LYS A 159 -4.25 3.60 -11.75
N ARG A 160 -3.08 2.97 -11.55
CA ARG A 160 -2.84 1.58 -11.94
C ARG A 160 -3.81 0.63 -11.23
N ALA A 161 -3.92 0.74 -9.92
CA ALA A 161 -4.84 -0.09 -9.14
C ALA A 161 -6.30 0.14 -9.52
N GLU A 162 -6.70 1.40 -9.72
CA GLU A 162 -8.05 1.75 -10.16
C GLU A 162 -8.40 1.12 -11.53
N LYS A 163 -7.49 1.22 -12.49
CA LYS A 163 -7.65 0.59 -13.81
C LYS A 163 -7.79 -0.93 -13.70
N LEU A 164 -6.93 -1.58 -12.91
CA LEU A 164 -6.97 -3.03 -12.70
C LEU A 164 -8.29 -3.48 -12.11
N LEU A 165 -8.80 -2.78 -11.09
CA LEU A 165 -10.08 -3.12 -10.46
C LEU A 165 -11.27 -2.85 -11.38
N LYS A 166 -11.30 -1.72 -12.08
CA LYS A 166 -12.37 -1.40 -13.04
C LYS A 166 -12.45 -2.41 -14.19
N GLN A 167 -11.32 -2.93 -14.64
CA GLN A 167 -11.26 -3.97 -15.68
C GLN A 167 -11.60 -5.37 -15.18
N ASN A 168 -11.64 -5.59 -13.87
CA ASN A 168 -11.88 -6.89 -13.23
C ASN A 168 -12.99 -6.83 -12.16
N LEU A 169 -14.02 -6.02 -12.39
CA LEU A 169 -15.16 -5.87 -11.46
C LEU A 169 -15.88 -7.18 -11.18
N ASP A 170 -16.00 -8.05 -12.16
CA ASP A 170 -16.55 -9.40 -12.04
C ASP A 170 -15.77 -10.23 -11.00
N LYS A 171 -14.45 -10.23 -11.08
CA LYS A 171 -13.59 -10.95 -10.12
C LYS A 171 -13.66 -10.33 -8.73
N LEU A 172 -13.70 -9.01 -8.62
CA LEU A 172 -13.87 -8.29 -7.36
C LEU A 172 -15.17 -8.70 -6.67
N ASN A 173 -16.29 -8.71 -7.40
CA ASN A 173 -17.60 -9.09 -6.87
C ASN A 173 -17.62 -10.56 -6.44
N VAL A 174 -17.14 -11.48 -7.28
CA VAL A 174 -17.09 -12.91 -6.97
C VAL A 174 -16.27 -13.18 -5.71
N MET A 175 -15.12 -12.52 -5.58
CA MET A 175 -14.25 -12.71 -4.42
C MET A 175 -14.87 -12.14 -3.14
N ALA A 176 -15.46 -10.94 -3.20
CA ALA A 176 -16.14 -10.34 -2.06
C ALA A 176 -17.33 -11.20 -1.61
N ASP A 177 -18.14 -11.71 -2.54
CA ASP A 177 -19.26 -12.61 -2.24
C ASP A 177 -18.78 -13.92 -1.61
N ALA A 178 -17.67 -14.48 -2.10
CA ALA A 178 -17.06 -15.67 -1.51
C ALA A 178 -16.58 -15.41 -0.07
N LEU A 179 -15.95 -14.27 0.19
CA LEU A 179 -15.54 -13.88 1.55
C LEU A 179 -16.72 -13.70 2.50
N LEU A 180 -17.82 -13.13 2.02
CA LEU A 180 -19.06 -12.99 2.82
C LEU A 180 -19.64 -14.35 3.21
N LYS A 181 -19.53 -15.36 2.34
CA LYS A 181 -20.05 -16.73 2.60
C LYS A 181 -19.08 -17.55 3.46
N LEU A 182 -17.81 -17.47 3.21
CA LEU A 182 -16.79 -18.35 3.78
C LEU A 182 -15.98 -17.72 4.91
N SER A 183 -15.96 -16.39 4.99
CA SER A 183 -15.17 -15.56 5.93
C SER A 183 -13.65 -15.69 5.79
N LEU A 184 -13.16 -16.71 5.12
CA LEU A 184 -11.75 -17.03 4.92
C LEU A 184 -11.55 -17.77 3.59
N ILE A 185 -10.56 -17.33 2.82
CA ILE A 185 -10.10 -17.98 1.57
C ILE A 185 -8.58 -18.15 1.64
N HIS A 186 -8.09 -19.34 1.24
CA HIS A 186 -6.67 -19.66 1.06
C HIS A 186 -6.33 -19.80 -0.41
#